data_81ff6695971d1014be17099fd5f08773
#
_entry.id   81ff6695971d1014be17099fd5f08773
#
_cell.length_a   1.000
_cell.length_b   1.000
_cell.length_c   1.000
_cell.angle_alpha   90.00
_cell.angle_beta   90.00
_cell.angle_gamma   90.00
#
_symmetry.space_group_name_H-M   'P 1'
#
loop_
_entity.id
_entity.type
_entity.pdbx_description
1 polymer ?
#
loop_
_entity_poly.entity_id
_entity_poly.type
_entity_poly.pdbx_seq_one_letter_code
_entity_poly.pdbx_strand_id
1 'polypeptide(L)'
;MPDAEQEYPFHQPQRRNGNRLHSPHDDQTEPIKDVRRDRQGPMYQDEEVLTSQLPRGRFKNALIAGVIAGALCSAQSIAITLANVSTYQAYDTAKQQAVKNALALTIAGYGALTFIISMLICLIAGYITGRVSVQRSLGFLAGFVAGIVTYGISFLLNFIPNYPGHIASSGPANTGIVLGGLVVILIFFLIWGVIGGLVSLFGAWLATRYHPYYAGY
;
A
#
# COMPACT_ATOMS: atom_id res chain seq x y z
N MET A 1 -19.59 16.23 43.45
CA MET A 1 -20.29 15.64 42.29
C MET A 1 -19.65 14.27 42.08
N PRO A 2 -20.38 13.20 42.31
CA PRO A 2 -19.81 11.86 42.38
C PRO A 2 -19.76 11.19 41.01
N ASP A 3 -18.71 10.41 40.87
CA ASP A 3 -18.33 9.57 39.76
C ASP A 3 -19.41 8.51 39.46
N ALA A 4 -19.75 8.40 38.16
CA ALA A 4 -20.59 7.32 37.65
C ALA A 4 -19.69 6.24 37.05
N GLU A 5 -19.31 5.25 37.84
CA GLU A 5 -18.76 3.97 37.37
C GLU A 5 -19.85 3.20 36.60
N GLN A 6 -19.68 3.09 35.30
CA GLN A 6 -20.48 2.17 34.48
C GLN A 6 -19.84 0.78 34.51
N GLU A 7 -20.38 -0.07 35.39
CA GLU A 7 -20.14 -1.51 35.37
C GLU A 7 -20.72 -2.13 34.09
N TYR A 8 -19.87 -2.70 33.26
CA TYR A 8 -20.26 -3.56 32.14
C TYR A 8 -20.49 -4.99 32.66
N PRO A 9 -21.66 -5.60 32.50
CA PRO A 9 -21.87 -7.00 32.89
C PRO A 9 -21.15 -7.93 31.89
N PHE A 10 -20.15 -8.66 32.40
CA PHE A 10 -19.54 -9.79 31.73
C PHE A 10 -20.55 -10.92 31.56
N HIS A 11 -21.06 -11.15 30.36
CA HIS A 11 -21.80 -12.36 30.02
C HIS A 11 -20.83 -13.55 29.88
N GLN A 12 -20.75 -14.38 30.87
CA GLN A 12 -20.13 -15.70 30.81
C GLN A 12 -20.96 -16.64 29.92
N PRO A 13 -20.34 -17.34 28.94
CA PRO A 13 -21.05 -18.38 28.21
C PRO A 13 -21.29 -19.61 29.11
N GLN A 14 -22.57 -19.92 29.36
CA GLN A 14 -22.98 -21.12 30.07
C GLN A 14 -22.50 -22.37 29.34
N ARG A 15 -21.57 -23.09 29.98
CA ARG A 15 -21.21 -24.46 29.63
C ARG A 15 -22.39 -25.39 29.90
N ARG A 16 -23.10 -25.76 28.85
CA ARG A 16 -24.15 -26.80 28.90
C ARG A 16 -23.50 -28.18 29.00
N ASN A 17 -23.31 -28.68 30.22
CA ASN A 17 -22.97 -30.07 30.51
C ASN A 17 -24.18 -30.95 30.16
N GLY A 18 -24.12 -31.60 29.00
CA GLY A 18 -25.07 -32.64 28.62
C GLY A 18 -24.53 -34.01 29.03
N ASN A 19 -24.81 -34.44 30.28
CA ASN A 19 -24.71 -35.83 30.68
C ASN A 19 -25.67 -36.68 29.82
N ARG A 20 -25.17 -37.45 28.88
CA ARG A 20 -25.91 -38.58 28.28
C ARG A 20 -25.48 -39.86 28.94
N LEU A 21 -26.43 -40.41 29.70
CA LEU A 21 -26.43 -41.75 30.24
C LEU A 21 -26.15 -42.80 29.16
N HIS A 22 -25.18 -43.68 29.44
CA HIS A 22 -24.93 -44.92 28.71
C HIS A 22 -26.17 -45.82 28.84
N SER A 23 -26.72 -46.24 27.71
CA SER A 23 -27.59 -47.41 27.61
C SER A 23 -26.76 -48.55 26.97
N PRO A 24 -26.66 -49.70 27.60
CA PRO A 24 -26.02 -50.89 27.01
C PRO A 24 -27.11 -51.71 26.33
N HIS A 25 -26.93 -52.06 25.11
CA HIS A 25 -27.44 -53.17 24.28
C HIS A 25 -27.76 -52.68 22.86
N ASP A 26 -26.97 -53.12 21.92
CA ASP A 26 -27.33 -54.09 20.92
C ASP A 26 -26.16 -54.35 19.98
N ASP A 27 -25.72 -55.58 20.01
CA ASP A 27 -24.77 -56.21 19.11
C ASP A 27 -25.42 -56.31 17.70
N GLN A 28 -25.16 -55.32 16.83
CA GLN A 28 -25.38 -55.46 15.40
C GLN A 28 -24.10 -55.04 14.67
N THR A 29 -23.44 -56.05 14.15
CA THR A 29 -22.34 -56.00 13.17
C THR A 29 -22.83 -55.27 11.89
N GLU A 30 -22.77 -53.92 11.91
CA GLU A 30 -22.91 -53.15 10.66
C GLU A 30 -21.54 -53.07 9.95
N PRO A 31 -21.56 -53.21 8.61
CA PRO A 31 -20.33 -53.18 7.83
C PRO A 31 -19.67 -51.81 7.96
N ILE A 32 -18.37 -51.84 8.14
CA ILE A 32 -17.47 -50.66 8.19
C ILE A 32 -17.71 -49.80 6.94
N LYS A 33 -18.68 -48.91 7.01
CA LYS A 33 -18.85 -47.80 6.05
C LYS A 33 -17.77 -46.78 6.31
N ASP A 34 -16.91 -46.70 5.32
CA ASP A 34 -15.88 -45.68 5.07
C ASP A 34 -15.98 -44.40 5.94
N VAL A 35 -15.33 -44.42 7.11
CA VAL A 35 -15.19 -43.26 8.03
C VAL A 35 -14.24 -42.20 7.43
N ARG A 36 -13.88 -42.30 6.15
CA ARG A 36 -12.96 -41.39 5.48
C ARG A 36 -13.58 -40.12 4.92
N ARG A 37 -14.92 -39.99 4.88
CA ARG A 37 -15.61 -38.84 4.25
C ARG A 37 -15.99 -37.69 5.18
N ASP A 38 -16.04 -37.87 6.48
CA ASP A 38 -16.58 -36.86 7.40
C ASP A 38 -15.52 -35.91 8.03
N ARG A 39 -14.24 -36.04 7.64
CA ARG A 39 -13.20 -35.13 8.15
C ARG A 39 -13.00 -33.84 7.33
N GLN A 40 -13.76 -33.64 6.26
CA GLN A 40 -13.65 -32.43 5.42
C GLN A 40 -14.76 -31.38 5.70
N GLY A 41 -15.65 -31.65 6.65
CA GLY A 41 -16.86 -30.84 6.85
C GLY A 41 -16.72 -29.48 7.56
N PRO A 42 -15.91 -29.30 8.62
CA PRO A 42 -15.96 -28.02 9.35
C PRO A 42 -14.98 -26.96 8.83
N MET A 43 -13.85 -27.35 8.19
CA MET A 43 -12.80 -26.38 7.87
C MET A 43 -13.15 -25.43 6.70
N TYR A 44 -13.97 -25.90 5.75
CA TYR A 44 -14.34 -25.09 4.58
C TYR A 44 -15.53 -24.14 4.83
N GLN A 45 -16.42 -24.47 5.77
CA GLN A 45 -17.57 -23.60 6.08
C GLN A 45 -17.16 -22.35 6.85
N ASP A 46 -16.11 -22.43 7.68
CA ASP A 46 -15.63 -21.27 8.45
C ASP A 46 -14.93 -20.23 7.57
N GLU A 47 -14.30 -20.66 6.46
CA GLU A 47 -13.62 -19.77 5.53
C GLU A 47 -14.62 -18.96 4.67
N GLU A 48 -15.73 -19.58 4.28
CA GLU A 48 -16.79 -18.93 3.51
C GLU A 48 -17.56 -17.90 4.35
N VAL A 49 -17.80 -18.19 5.63
CA VAL A 49 -18.42 -17.27 6.59
C VAL A 49 -17.51 -16.09 6.91
N LEU A 50 -16.18 -16.31 7.07
CA LEU A 50 -15.21 -15.26 7.30
C LEU A 50 -15.05 -14.33 6.09
N THR A 51 -15.10 -14.87 4.87
CA THR A 51 -15.02 -14.06 3.65
C THR A 51 -16.28 -13.24 3.38
N SER A 52 -17.45 -13.72 3.79
CA SER A 52 -18.72 -12.99 3.66
C SER A 52 -18.83 -11.75 4.55
N GLN A 53 -18.08 -11.70 5.66
CA GLN A 53 -18.05 -10.55 6.58
C GLN A 53 -17.13 -9.42 6.12
N LEU A 54 -16.39 -9.63 5.05
CA LEU A 54 -15.42 -8.63 4.59
C LEU A 54 -16.13 -7.49 3.81
N PRO A 55 -15.89 -6.21 4.11
CA PRO A 55 -16.65 -5.09 3.56
C PRO A 55 -16.56 -5.04 2.02
N ARG A 56 -17.72 -4.87 1.35
CA ARG A 56 -17.81 -4.69 -0.10
C ARG A 56 -17.09 -3.39 -0.51
N GLY A 57 -16.35 -3.42 -1.61
CA GLY A 57 -15.68 -2.22 -2.15
C GLY A 57 -14.25 -1.99 -1.67
N ARG A 58 -13.63 -2.93 -0.97
CA ARG A 58 -12.24 -2.83 -0.49
C ARG A 58 -11.22 -2.47 -1.57
N PHE A 59 -11.38 -3.05 -2.75
CA PHE A 59 -10.53 -2.75 -3.90
C PHE A 59 -10.66 -1.29 -4.35
N LYS A 60 -11.88 -0.76 -4.41
CA LYS A 60 -12.14 0.65 -4.71
C LYS A 60 -11.46 1.57 -3.69
N ASN A 61 -11.59 1.25 -2.41
CA ASN A 61 -10.99 2.05 -1.34
C ASN A 61 -9.45 2.05 -1.43
N ALA A 62 -8.83 0.92 -1.77
CA ALA A 62 -7.39 0.84 -1.97
C ALA A 62 -6.93 1.68 -3.18
N LEU A 63 -7.67 1.67 -4.29
CA LEU A 63 -7.38 2.51 -5.45
C LEU A 63 -7.50 4.00 -5.12
N ILE A 64 -8.59 4.40 -4.45
CA ILE A 64 -8.81 5.80 -4.04
C ILE A 64 -7.68 6.24 -3.10
N ALA A 65 -7.34 5.43 -2.10
CA ALA A 65 -6.24 5.73 -1.18
C ALA A 65 -4.91 5.88 -1.92
N GLY A 66 -4.64 5.02 -2.91
CA GLY A 66 -3.45 5.09 -3.76
C GLY A 66 -3.40 6.38 -4.58
N VAL A 67 -4.50 6.76 -5.23
CA VAL A 67 -4.58 8.00 -6.01
C VAL A 67 -4.38 9.23 -5.11
N ILE A 68 -5.02 9.28 -3.95
CA ILE A 68 -4.86 10.38 -3.00
C ILE A 68 -3.42 10.46 -2.50
N ALA A 69 -2.82 9.32 -2.11
CA ALA A 69 -1.43 9.28 -1.67
C ALA A 69 -0.47 9.73 -2.78
N GLY A 70 -0.67 9.28 -4.03
CA GLY A 70 0.12 9.70 -5.18
C GLY A 70 0.00 11.19 -5.48
N ALA A 71 -1.20 11.75 -5.38
CA ALA A 71 -1.44 13.19 -5.52
C ALA A 71 -0.72 13.99 -4.42
N LEU A 72 -0.76 13.53 -3.16
CA LEU A 72 -0.02 14.15 -2.05
C LEU A 72 1.49 14.08 -2.25
N CYS A 73 2.03 12.93 -2.69
CA CYS A 73 3.45 12.79 -3.02
C CYS A 73 3.87 13.76 -4.14
N SER A 74 3.03 13.92 -5.14
CA SER A 74 3.31 14.86 -6.24
C SER A 74 3.22 16.32 -5.78
N ALA A 75 2.21 16.66 -5.01
CA ALA A 75 2.02 18.02 -4.49
C ALA A 75 3.20 18.47 -3.62
N GLN A 76 3.68 17.59 -2.70
CA GLN A 76 4.84 17.92 -1.88
C GLN A 76 6.14 18.04 -2.71
N SER A 77 6.31 17.19 -3.74
CA SER A 77 7.45 17.27 -4.66
C SER A 77 7.46 18.60 -5.42
N ILE A 78 6.31 18.98 -5.97
CA ILE A 78 6.13 20.28 -6.65
C ILE A 78 6.42 21.43 -5.68
N ALA A 79 5.89 21.39 -4.48
CA ALA A 79 6.11 22.42 -3.48
C ALA A 79 7.61 22.59 -3.13
N ILE A 80 8.34 21.49 -2.94
CA ILE A 80 9.79 21.54 -2.67
C ILE A 80 10.55 22.11 -3.87
N THR A 81 10.20 21.71 -5.09
CA THR A 81 10.84 22.20 -6.31
C THR A 81 10.59 23.69 -6.50
N LEU A 82 9.35 24.15 -6.33
CA LEU A 82 8.98 25.56 -6.46
C LEU A 82 9.58 26.44 -5.36
N ALA A 83 9.67 25.94 -4.13
CA ALA A 83 10.31 26.66 -3.03
C ALA A 83 11.83 26.86 -3.26
N ASN A 84 12.43 26.04 -4.13
CA ASN A 84 13.87 26.06 -4.41
C ASN A 84 14.22 26.45 -5.85
N VAL A 85 13.32 27.13 -6.55
CA VAL A 85 13.49 27.56 -7.96
C VAL A 85 14.82 28.26 -8.20
N SER A 86 15.26 29.13 -7.28
CA SER A 86 16.53 29.86 -7.39
C SER A 86 17.73 28.93 -7.47
N THR A 87 17.73 27.81 -6.78
CA THR A 87 18.80 26.80 -6.84
C THR A 87 18.86 26.13 -8.21
N TYR A 88 17.72 25.78 -8.79
CA TYR A 88 17.64 25.21 -10.15
C TYR A 88 18.11 26.22 -11.21
N GLN A 89 17.68 27.47 -11.12
CA GLN A 89 18.12 28.54 -12.04
C GLN A 89 19.62 28.81 -11.91
N ALA A 90 20.15 28.81 -10.68
CA ALA A 90 21.58 28.96 -10.46
C ALA A 90 22.38 27.79 -11.05
N TYR A 91 21.86 26.56 -11.00
CA TYR A 91 22.47 25.40 -11.62
C TYR A 91 22.55 25.54 -13.15
N ASP A 92 21.47 25.99 -13.78
CA ASP A 92 21.38 26.15 -15.24
C ASP A 92 22.32 27.24 -15.74
N THR A 93 22.53 28.32 -14.96
CA THR A 93 23.35 29.45 -15.30
C THR A 93 24.84 29.32 -14.87
N ALA A 94 25.16 28.33 -14.04
CA ALA A 94 26.52 28.14 -13.51
C ALA A 94 27.51 27.77 -14.61
N LYS A 95 28.57 28.58 -14.75
CA LYS A 95 29.65 28.37 -15.71
C LYS A 95 30.83 27.54 -15.16
N GLN A 96 31.06 27.64 -13.85
CA GLN A 96 32.14 26.93 -13.16
C GLN A 96 31.70 25.54 -12.77
N GLN A 97 32.46 24.51 -13.14
CA GLN A 97 32.12 23.11 -12.84
C GLN A 97 32.04 22.83 -11.32
N ALA A 98 32.89 23.46 -10.51
CA ALA A 98 32.88 23.31 -9.07
C ALA A 98 31.55 23.80 -8.45
N VAL A 99 31.06 24.97 -8.91
CA VAL A 99 29.76 25.54 -8.48
C VAL A 99 28.60 24.64 -8.93
N LYS A 100 28.66 24.15 -10.18
CA LYS A 100 27.67 23.25 -10.74
C LYS A 100 27.57 21.95 -9.96
N ASN A 101 28.71 21.37 -9.57
CA ASN A 101 28.73 20.15 -8.75
C ASN A 101 28.13 20.37 -7.34
N ALA A 102 28.43 21.51 -6.69
CA ALA A 102 27.87 21.86 -5.40
C ALA A 102 26.35 22.03 -5.47
N LEU A 103 25.84 22.72 -6.51
CA LEU A 103 24.40 22.90 -6.73
C LEU A 103 23.71 21.57 -7.06
N ALA A 104 24.35 20.71 -7.87
CA ALA A 104 23.84 19.37 -8.16
C ALA A 104 23.67 18.53 -6.89
N LEU A 105 24.65 18.60 -5.97
CA LEU A 105 24.54 17.91 -4.68
C LEU A 105 23.37 18.45 -3.83
N THR A 106 23.17 19.76 -3.85
CA THR A 106 22.03 20.40 -3.16
C THR A 106 20.70 19.95 -3.74
N ILE A 107 20.57 19.92 -5.07
CA ILE A 107 19.38 19.42 -5.77
C ILE A 107 19.14 17.94 -5.47
N ALA A 108 20.20 17.14 -5.44
CA ALA A 108 20.11 15.73 -5.03
C ALA A 108 19.61 15.57 -3.59
N GLY A 109 20.02 16.48 -2.70
CA GLY A 109 19.51 16.55 -1.32
C GLY A 109 18.00 16.82 -1.27
N TYR A 110 17.48 17.74 -2.09
CA TYR A 110 16.03 17.98 -2.20
C TYR A 110 15.30 16.74 -2.76
N GLY A 111 15.90 16.05 -3.73
CA GLY A 111 15.38 14.80 -4.26
C GLY A 111 15.29 13.70 -3.17
N ALA A 112 16.34 13.56 -2.36
CA ALA A 112 16.36 12.60 -1.25
C ALA A 112 15.30 12.94 -0.20
N LEU A 113 15.14 14.21 0.16
CA LEU A 113 14.10 14.67 1.09
C LEU A 113 12.71 14.35 0.54
N THR A 114 12.45 14.69 -0.71
CA THR A 114 11.19 14.38 -1.41
C THR A 114 10.91 12.88 -1.40
N PHE A 115 11.92 12.06 -1.66
CA PHE A 115 11.82 10.61 -1.64
C PHE A 115 11.42 10.08 -0.24
N ILE A 116 12.10 10.54 0.82
CA ILE A 116 11.81 10.13 2.20
C ILE A 116 10.37 10.49 2.59
N ILE A 117 9.93 11.71 2.29
CA ILE A 117 8.55 12.14 2.60
C ILE A 117 7.54 11.30 1.81
N SER A 118 7.81 11.01 0.52
CA SER A 118 6.95 10.16 -0.30
C SER A 118 6.84 8.74 0.27
N MET A 119 7.94 8.17 0.77
CA MET A 119 7.94 6.86 1.42
C MET A 119 7.08 6.87 2.69
N LEU A 120 7.14 7.93 3.49
CA LEU A 120 6.28 8.08 4.68
C LEU A 120 4.80 8.19 4.30
N ILE A 121 4.47 8.94 3.27
CA ILE A 121 3.08 9.04 2.76
C ILE A 121 2.58 7.68 2.29
N CYS A 122 3.37 6.93 1.52
CA CYS A 122 3.03 5.58 1.07
C CYS A 122 2.85 4.61 2.23
N LEU A 123 3.70 4.70 3.26
CA LEU A 123 3.60 3.87 4.46
C LEU A 123 2.29 4.16 5.23
N ILE A 124 1.95 5.43 5.42
CA ILE A 124 0.69 5.84 6.07
C ILE A 124 -0.51 5.38 5.25
N ALA A 125 -0.49 5.57 3.92
CA ALA A 125 -1.56 5.10 3.04
C ALA A 125 -1.76 3.59 3.13
N GLY A 126 -0.67 2.82 3.17
CA GLY A 126 -0.69 1.39 3.38
C GLY A 126 -1.24 0.99 4.75
N TYR A 127 -0.83 1.70 5.80
CA TYR A 127 -1.33 1.49 7.15
C TYR A 127 -2.85 1.70 7.23
N ILE A 128 -3.35 2.82 6.69
CA ILE A 128 -4.79 3.12 6.66
C ILE A 128 -5.54 2.06 5.84
N THR A 129 -5.05 1.74 4.64
CA THR A 129 -5.66 0.73 3.77
C THR A 129 -5.67 -0.64 4.42
N GLY A 130 -4.58 -1.05 5.08
CA GLY A 130 -4.48 -2.30 5.81
C GLY A 130 -5.47 -2.38 6.97
N ARG A 131 -5.64 -1.29 7.71
CA ARG A 131 -6.59 -1.21 8.83
C ARG A 131 -8.06 -1.29 8.37
N VAL A 132 -8.39 -0.64 7.26
CA VAL A 132 -9.77 -0.60 6.73
C VAL A 132 -10.15 -1.90 6.00
N SER A 133 -9.21 -2.47 5.24
CA SER A 133 -9.50 -3.64 4.38
C SER A 133 -9.16 -4.97 5.04
N VAL A 134 -8.36 -4.97 6.11
CA VAL A 134 -7.82 -6.19 6.77
C VAL A 134 -7.01 -7.09 5.81
N GLN A 135 -6.72 -6.64 4.61
CA GLN A 135 -6.02 -7.37 3.56
C GLN A 135 -4.69 -6.69 3.21
N ARG A 136 -3.55 -7.37 3.46
CA ARG A 136 -2.20 -6.84 3.21
C ARG A 136 -1.94 -6.54 1.73
N SER A 137 -2.46 -7.38 0.83
CA SER A 137 -2.32 -7.21 -0.62
C SER A 137 -2.93 -5.91 -1.14
N LEU A 138 -4.01 -5.43 -0.52
CA LEU A 138 -4.62 -4.15 -0.87
C LEU A 138 -3.76 -2.95 -0.44
N GLY A 139 -2.95 -3.11 0.61
CA GLY A 139 -1.92 -2.13 0.95
C GLY A 139 -0.87 -2.01 -0.15
N PHE A 140 -0.37 -3.14 -0.68
CA PHE A 140 0.54 -3.12 -1.83
C PHE A 140 -0.08 -2.40 -3.03
N LEU A 141 -1.35 -2.71 -3.36
CA LEU A 141 -2.04 -2.09 -4.48
C LEU A 141 -2.14 -0.56 -4.32
N ALA A 142 -2.50 -0.09 -3.12
CA ALA A 142 -2.58 1.35 -2.85
C ALA A 142 -1.23 2.04 -3.07
N GLY A 143 -0.13 1.48 -2.57
CA GLY A 143 1.21 2.04 -2.78
C GLY A 143 1.69 1.93 -4.22
N PHE A 144 1.36 0.85 -4.92
CA PHE A 144 1.68 0.67 -6.33
C PHE A 144 1.01 1.75 -7.19
N VAL A 145 -0.28 2.00 -6.97
CA VAL A 145 -1.03 3.08 -7.64
C VAL A 145 -0.45 4.44 -7.26
N ALA A 146 -0.12 4.68 -5.99
CA ALA A 146 0.50 5.93 -5.56
C ALA A 146 1.83 6.19 -6.29
N GLY A 147 2.69 5.18 -6.41
CA GLY A 147 3.95 5.30 -7.15
C GLY A 147 3.75 5.63 -8.63
N ILE A 148 2.80 4.94 -9.30
CA ILE A 148 2.45 5.22 -10.69
C ILE A 148 1.92 6.66 -10.85
N VAL A 149 1.00 7.10 -9.99
CA VAL A 149 0.44 8.46 -10.04
C VAL A 149 1.53 9.50 -9.82
N THR A 150 2.38 9.30 -8.82
CA THR A 150 3.49 10.22 -8.52
C THR A 150 4.43 10.36 -9.70
N TYR A 151 4.87 9.25 -10.27
CA TYR A 151 5.77 9.27 -11.42
C TYR A 151 5.07 9.84 -12.66
N GLY A 152 3.79 9.51 -12.88
CA GLY A 152 3.00 10.05 -13.98
C GLY A 152 2.87 11.56 -13.93
N ILE A 153 2.56 12.12 -12.77
CA ILE A 153 2.50 13.59 -12.60
C ILE A 153 3.89 14.19 -12.81
N SER A 154 4.94 13.60 -12.24
CA SER A 154 6.32 14.07 -12.43
C SER A 154 6.74 14.03 -13.91
N PHE A 155 6.31 13.02 -14.64
CA PHE A 155 6.53 12.93 -16.09
C PHE A 155 5.80 14.04 -16.85
N LEU A 156 4.53 14.30 -16.50
CA LEU A 156 3.73 15.38 -17.13
C LEU A 156 4.33 16.77 -16.86
N LEU A 157 4.94 17.00 -15.70
CA LEU A 157 5.60 18.27 -15.37
C LEU A 157 6.77 18.60 -16.33
N ASN A 158 7.41 17.59 -16.93
CA ASN A 158 8.47 17.83 -17.92
C ASN A 158 7.94 18.46 -19.23
N PHE A 159 6.64 18.43 -19.48
CA PHE A 159 6.05 19.09 -20.65
C PHE A 159 5.63 20.56 -20.37
N ILE A 160 5.74 21.02 -19.12
CA ILE A 160 5.43 22.41 -18.77
C ILE A 160 6.65 23.29 -19.08
N PRO A 161 6.53 24.26 -19.98
CA PRO A 161 7.61 25.19 -20.28
C PRO A 161 8.06 25.95 -19.01
N ASN A 162 9.35 26.11 -18.84
CA ASN A 162 9.96 26.81 -17.71
C ASN A 162 9.75 26.16 -16.32
N TYR A 163 9.29 24.91 -16.26
CA TYR A 163 9.26 24.19 -14.99
C TYR A 163 10.70 23.92 -14.52
N PRO A 164 11.06 24.21 -13.26
CA PRO A 164 12.40 23.99 -12.73
C PRO A 164 12.82 22.53 -12.85
N GLY A 165 14.00 22.25 -13.41
CA GLY A 165 14.48 20.89 -13.64
C GLY A 165 13.96 20.26 -14.95
N HIS A 166 13.34 21.06 -15.83
CA HIS A 166 12.97 20.60 -17.17
C HIS A 166 14.23 20.18 -17.96
N ILE A 167 14.29 18.91 -18.35
CA ILE A 167 15.35 18.40 -19.22
C ILE A 167 14.97 18.79 -20.64
N ALA A 168 15.49 19.93 -21.10
CA ALA A 168 15.34 20.34 -22.49
C ALA A 168 16.04 19.30 -23.39
N SER A 169 15.25 18.42 -24.01
CA SER A 169 15.76 17.51 -25.03
C SER A 169 16.03 18.31 -26.31
N SER A 170 17.21 18.86 -26.44
CA SER A 170 17.66 19.63 -27.61
C SER A 170 18.18 18.72 -28.72
N GLY A 171 17.37 17.75 -29.16
CA GLY A 171 17.76 16.88 -30.27
C GLY A 171 16.61 16.54 -31.22
N PRO A 172 16.84 16.33 -32.52
CA PRO A 172 15.81 15.84 -33.41
C PRO A 172 15.33 14.45 -32.96
N ALA A 173 14.01 14.32 -32.74
CA ALA A 173 13.41 13.08 -32.32
C ALA A 173 13.43 12.04 -33.44
N ASN A 174 14.44 11.15 -33.44
CA ASN A 174 14.42 9.95 -34.27
C ASN A 174 13.42 8.95 -33.69
N THR A 175 12.62 8.32 -34.55
CA THR A 175 11.55 7.36 -34.15
C THR A 175 12.08 6.23 -33.25
N GLY A 176 13.33 5.79 -33.45
CA GLY A 176 13.96 4.79 -32.58
C GLY A 176 14.25 5.30 -31.15
N ILE A 177 14.59 6.59 -31.02
CA ILE A 177 14.79 7.23 -29.70
C ILE A 177 13.46 7.37 -28.97
N VAL A 178 12.37 7.66 -29.69
CA VAL A 178 11.01 7.77 -29.09
C VAL A 178 10.54 6.43 -28.56
N LEU A 179 10.67 5.34 -29.31
CA LEU A 179 10.29 3.98 -28.89
C LEU A 179 11.17 3.51 -27.71
N GLY A 180 12.48 3.69 -27.77
CA GLY A 180 13.38 3.36 -26.66
C GLY A 180 13.07 4.16 -25.41
N GLY A 181 12.77 5.45 -25.56
CA GLY A 181 12.35 6.32 -24.44
C GLY A 181 11.06 5.85 -23.78
N LEU A 182 10.06 5.41 -24.56
CA LEU A 182 8.79 4.92 -24.03
C LEU A 182 8.97 3.65 -23.19
N VAL A 183 9.79 2.71 -23.64
CA VAL A 183 10.12 1.49 -22.88
C VAL A 183 10.80 1.85 -21.55
N VAL A 184 11.75 2.76 -21.57
CA VAL A 184 12.44 3.23 -20.36
C VAL A 184 11.44 3.87 -19.39
N ILE A 185 10.54 4.72 -19.87
CA ILE A 185 9.51 5.34 -19.07
C ILE A 185 8.60 4.29 -18.41
N LEU A 186 8.15 3.28 -19.15
CA LEU A 186 7.32 2.19 -18.61
C LEU A 186 8.06 1.40 -17.53
N ILE A 187 9.36 1.13 -17.72
CA ILE A 187 10.18 0.46 -16.70
C ILE A 187 10.23 1.30 -15.43
N PHE A 188 10.43 2.61 -15.52
CA PHE A 188 10.44 3.50 -14.36
C PHE A 188 9.08 3.56 -13.67
N PHE A 189 7.96 3.57 -14.40
CA PHE A 189 6.62 3.46 -13.83
C PHE A 189 6.47 2.20 -12.98
N LEU A 190 6.94 1.05 -13.49
CA LEU A 190 6.88 -0.22 -12.77
C LEU A 190 7.77 -0.19 -11.52
N ILE A 191 9.01 0.30 -11.65
CA ILE A 191 9.95 0.37 -10.52
C ILE A 191 9.38 1.24 -9.39
N TRP A 192 8.90 2.44 -9.71
CA TRP A 192 8.30 3.34 -8.73
C TRP A 192 7.02 2.78 -8.13
N GLY A 193 6.18 2.14 -8.94
CA GLY A 193 5.01 1.43 -8.47
C GLY A 193 5.35 0.31 -7.49
N VAL A 194 6.35 -0.52 -7.81
CA VAL A 194 6.80 -1.61 -6.94
C VAL A 194 7.39 -1.08 -5.63
N ILE A 195 8.26 -0.07 -5.68
CA ILE A 195 8.83 0.54 -4.47
C ILE A 195 7.72 1.09 -3.57
N GLY A 196 6.80 1.90 -4.11
CA GLY A 196 5.65 2.41 -3.37
C GLY A 196 4.77 1.30 -2.81
N GLY A 197 4.54 0.25 -3.62
CA GLY A 197 3.79 -0.94 -3.23
C GLY A 197 4.40 -1.70 -2.06
N LEU A 198 5.71 -1.93 -2.07
CA LEU A 198 6.43 -2.62 -0.99
C LEU A 198 6.41 -1.83 0.32
N VAL A 199 6.63 -0.51 0.26
CA VAL A 199 6.57 0.36 1.44
C VAL A 199 5.16 0.38 2.02
N SER A 200 4.15 0.49 1.17
CA SER A 200 2.74 0.47 1.58
C SER A 200 2.30 -0.90 2.10
N LEU A 201 2.81 -2.00 1.53
CA LEU A 201 2.62 -3.36 2.05
C LEU A 201 3.15 -3.47 3.48
N PHE A 202 4.33 -2.91 3.74
CA PHE A 202 4.91 -2.88 5.08
C PHE A 202 4.01 -2.08 6.05
N GLY A 203 3.46 -0.93 5.62
CA GLY A 203 2.46 -0.19 6.39
C GLY A 203 1.21 -1.01 6.70
N ALA A 204 0.67 -1.72 5.71
CA ALA A 204 -0.48 -2.60 5.88
C ALA A 204 -0.16 -3.79 6.82
N TRP A 205 1.05 -4.34 6.75
CA TRP A 205 1.51 -5.38 7.66
C TRP A 205 1.56 -4.87 9.10
N LEU A 206 2.08 -3.67 9.35
CA LEU A 206 2.06 -3.05 10.68
C LEU A 206 0.63 -2.88 11.21
N ALA A 207 -0.31 -2.45 10.36
CA ALA A 207 -1.70 -2.25 10.74
C ALA A 207 -2.43 -3.54 11.09
N THR A 208 -2.05 -4.66 10.45
CA THR A 208 -2.74 -5.96 10.59
C THR A 208 -2.01 -6.94 11.49
N ARG A 209 -0.85 -6.55 12.04
CA ARG A 209 0.02 -7.43 12.83
C ARG A 209 -0.68 -8.10 14.00
N TYR A 210 -1.55 -7.39 14.69
CA TYR A 210 -2.29 -7.87 15.86
C TYR A 210 -3.77 -8.15 15.57
N HIS A 211 -4.17 -8.16 14.31
CA HIS A 211 -5.56 -8.44 13.96
C HIS A 211 -5.86 -9.93 14.14
N PRO A 212 -6.99 -10.32 14.78
CA PRO A 212 -7.34 -11.73 15.06
C PRO A 212 -7.29 -12.63 13.83
N TYR A 213 -7.60 -12.10 12.65
CA TYR A 213 -7.51 -12.81 11.36
C TYR A 213 -6.09 -13.33 11.04
N TYR A 214 -5.04 -12.65 11.52
CA TYR A 214 -3.63 -13.03 11.30
C TYR A 214 -2.94 -13.56 12.56
N ALA A 215 -3.57 -13.46 13.72
CA ALA A 215 -3.01 -13.92 15.00
C ALA A 215 -3.24 -15.41 15.27
N GLY A 216 -4.02 -16.08 14.43
CA GLY A 216 -4.34 -17.51 14.54
C GLY A 216 -3.36 -18.44 13.81
N TYR A 217 -2.21 -17.95 13.31
CA TYR A 217 -1.17 -18.74 12.66
C TYR A 217 0.13 -18.67 13.42
#